data_4f8823e60215d1f61f8d055cb5ea1061
#
_entry.id   4f8823e60215d1f61f8d055cb5ea1061
#
_cell.length_a   1.000
_cell.length_b   1.000
_cell.length_c   1.000
_cell.angle_alpha   90.00
_cell.angle_beta   90.00
_cell.angle_gamma   90.00
#
_symmetry.space_group_name_H-M   'P 1'
#
loop_
_entity.id
_entity.type
_entity.pdbx_description
1 polymer ?
#
loop_
_entity_poly.entity_id
_entity_poly.type
_entity_poly.pdbx_seq_one_letter_code
_entity_poly.pdbx_strand_id
1 'polypeptide(L)'
;MDRTESGTPTFRLAYAPGVTPSKWARTWAQRLPDVALELVLVPAAEADRLLRDGAVDAALLRLPVDTEVLSAIPLYAETSVVVVPVEHPIAAFESVTVADLADEVVLHPLDDVLDWSTRPGEATVLPGERSALDRPATVADAVALVASEVGLVVVPQSLARLHHRKDLTYRPVDDAPQSRVALCWLADRTTDEVEELIGIVRGRTVNSSRGRGASTHEPAEPPAPVRSMTTGAASSRARDETADRRAAQQRKARATAQGRAQGHTRGQSRGQAQAKGRGRRAR
;
A
#
# COMPACT_ATOMS: atom_id res chain seq x y z
N MET A 1 49.52 15.59 -14.53
CA MET A 1 49.37 14.22 -13.97
C MET A 1 47.94 14.09 -13.56
N ASP A 2 47.18 13.65 -14.51
CA ASP A 2 45.70 13.50 -14.36
C ASP A 2 45.43 12.13 -13.74
N ARG A 3 44.94 12.12 -12.50
CA ARG A 3 44.64 10.92 -11.77
C ARG A 3 43.18 10.56 -12.12
N THR A 4 43.01 9.81 -13.21
CA THR A 4 41.75 9.14 -13.52
C THR A 4 41.45 8.20 -12.38
N GLU A 5 40.59 8.62 -11.47
CA GLU A 5 39.96 7.72 -10.52
C GLU A 5 39.03 6.77 -11.29
N SER A 6 39.55 5.57 -11.57
CA SER A 6 38.75 4.44 -12.09
C SER A 6 37.80 3.94 -11.01
N GLY A 7 36.84 4.76 -10.65
CA GLY A 7 35.71 4.31 -9.85
C GLY A 7 34.83 3.40 -10.70
N THR A 8 34.45 2.24 -10.17
CA THR A 8 33.43 1.39 -10.80
C THR A 8 32.16 2.25 -11.04
N PRO A 9 31.62 2.25 -12.28
CA PRO A 9 30.37 2.97 -12.56
C PRO A 9 29.29 2.55 -11.59
N THR A 10 28.59 3.51 -11.01
CA THR A 10 27.58 3.26 -9.99
C THR A 10 26.23 3.78 -10.47
N PHE A 11 25.23 2.92 -10.51
CA PHE A 11 23.83 3.27 -10.75
C PHE A 11 23.10 3.42 -9.41
N ARG A 12 22.49 4.57 -9.18
CA ARG A 12 21.79 4.90 -7.92
C ARG A 12 20.28 4.75 -8.10
N LEU A 13 19.71 3.77 -7.41
CA LEU A 13 18.28 3.51 -7.41
C LEU A 13 17.67 3.96 -6.08
N ALA A 14 16.92 5.05 -6.10
CA ALA A 14 16.11 5.46 -4.96
C ALA A 14 14.89 4.54 -4.77
N TYR A 15 14.41 4.40 -3.55
CA TYR A 15 13.16 3.69 -3.28
C TYR A 15 12.44 4.27 -2.05
N ALA A 16 11.10 4.30 -2.13
CA ALA A 16 10.26 4.80 -1.06
C ALA A 16 10.15 3.79 0.11
N PRO A 17 9.88 4.25 1.35
CA PRO A 17 9.65 3.36 2.50
C PRO A 17 8.62 2.28 2.19
N GLY A 18 8.89 1.04 2.64
CA GLY A 18 8.04 -0.13 2.41
C GLY A 18 8.26 -0.82 1.05
N VAL A 19 8.79 -0.13 0.03
CA VAL A 19 9.14 -0.75 -1.26
C VAL A 19 10.38 -1.63 -1.09
N THR A 20 10.36 -2.84 -1.68
CA THR A 20 11.44 -3.83 -1.53
C THR A 20 12.13 -4.09 -2.88
N PRO A 21 13.27 -3.44 -3.17
CA PRO A 21 14.00 -3.59 -4.45
C PRO A 21 14.84 -4.87 -4.55
N SER A 22 14.97 -5.68 -3.50
CA SER A 22 15.93 -6.78 -3.37
C SER A 22 15.91 -7.80 -4.52
N LYS A 23 14.73 -8.11 -5.07
CA LYS A 23 14.58 -9.03 -6.20
C LYS A 23 15.26 -8.47 -7.45
N TRP A 24 15.05 -7.21 -7.74
CA TRP A 24 15.60 -6.52 -8.91
C TRP A 24 17.10 -6.25 -8.73
N ALA A 25 17.52 -5.87 -7.52
CA ALA A 25 18.94 -5.68 -7.20
C ALA A 25 19.77 -6.96 -7.41
N ARG A 26 19.20 -8.13 -7.02
CA ARG A 26 19.87 -9.42 -7.28
C ARG A 26 20.00 -9.70 -8.77
N THR A 27 18.96 -9.42 -9.56
CA THR A 27 19.01 -9.62 -11.01
C THR A 27 19.94 -8.63 -11.67
N TRP A 28 20.01 -7.38 -11.19
CA TRP A 28 20.97 -6.37 -11.63
C TRP A 28 22.40 -6.87 -11.48
N ALA A 29 22.79 -7.29 -10.28
CA ALA A 29 24.12 -7.79 -9.99
C ALA A 29 24.54 -8.98 -10.89
N GLN A 30 23.57 -9.80 -11.34
CA GLN A 30 23.82 -10.90 -12.27
C GLN A 30 24.02 -10.43 -13.72
N ARG A 31 23.34 -9.35 -14.15
CA ARG A 31 23.34 -8.88 -15.55
C ARG A 31 24.39 -7.82 -15.82
N LEU A 32 24.66 -6.98 -14.83
CA LEU A 32 25.58 -5.84 -14.89
C LEU A 32 26.63 -5.94 -13.77
N PRO A 33 27.47 -6.99 -13.75
CA PRO A 33 28.46 -7.19 -12.68
C PRO A 33 29.48 -6.04 -12.58
N ASP A 34 29.69 -5.32 -13.68
CA ASP A 34 30.66 -4.23 -13.77
C ASP A 34 30.05 -2.85 -13.40
N VAL A 35 28.75 -2.77 -13.13
CA VAL A 35 28.05 -1.56 -12.71
C VAL A 35 27.45 -1.77 -11.31
N ALA A 36 28.03 -1.11 -10.31
CA ALA A 36 27.51 -1.20 -8.94
C ALA A 36 26.10 -0.62 -8.85
N LEU A 37 25.20 -1.30 -8.14
CA LEU A 37 23.88 -0.77 -7.81
C LEU A 37 23.87 -0.27 -6.38
N GLU A 38 23.71 1.03 -6.21
CA GLU A 38 23.50 1.67 -4.91
C GLU A 38 22.00 1.84 -4.66
N LEU A 39 21.51 1.36 -3.52
CA LEU A 39 20.11 1.49 -3.10
C LEU A 39 19.97 2.62 -2.09
N VAL A 40 19.20 3.66 -2.43
CA VAL A 40 19.04 4.86 -1.61
C VAL A 40 17.58 4.91 -1.10
N LEU A 41 17.37 4.70 0.21
CA LEU A 41 16.07 4.90 0.82
C LEU A 41 15.78 6.40 0.92
N VAL A 42 14.65 6.84 0.37
CA VAL A 42 14.28 8.27 0.34
C VAL A 42 12.82 8.45 0.74
N PRO A 43 12.47 9.49 1.51
CA PRO A 43 11.09 9.90 1.70
C PRO A 43 10.41 10.17 0.34
N ALA A 44 9.13 9.81 0.21
CA ALA A 44 8.40 9.97 -1.05
C ALA A 44 8.44 11.44 -1.57
N ALA A 45 8.39 12.41 -0.68
CA ALA A 45 8.42 13.84 -1.01
C ALA A 45 9.77 14.34 -1.56
N GLU A 46 10.88 13.61 -1.31
CA GLU A 46 12.22 14.03 -1.75
C GLU A 46 12.65 13.40 -3.08
N ALA A 47 12.04 12.30 -3.45
CA ALA A 47 12.50 11.47 -4.56
C ALA A 47 12.43 12.18 -5.92
N ASP A 48 11.37 12.98 -6.16
CA ASP A 48 11.25 13.78 -7.39
C ASP A 48 12.41 14.78 -7.52
N ARG A 49 12.74 15.49 -6.44
CA ARG A 49 13.87 16.42 -6.43
C ARG A 49 15.21 15.71 -6.70
N LEU A 50 15.44 14.56 -6.06
CA LEU A 50 16.69 13.81 -6.24
C LEU A 50 16.88 13.31 -7.68
N LEU A 51 15.78 12.93 -8.35
CA LEU A 51 15.80 12.59 -9.76
C LEU A 51 16.16 13.82 -10.63
N ARG A 52 15.51 14.96 -10.41
CA ARG A 52 15.74 16.20 -11.16
C ARG A 52 17.17 16.71 -10.97
N ASP A 53 17.69 16.64 -9.77
CA ASP A 53 19.07 17.04 -9.43
C ASP A 53 20.13 16.05 -9.97
N GLY A 54 19.71 14.89 -10.50
CA GLY A 54 20.62 13.83 -10.94
C GLY A 54 21.40 13.18 -9.79
N ALA A 55 20.89 13.32 -8.56
CA ALA A 55 21.45 12.67 -7.38
C ALA A 55 21.17 11.16 -7.37
N VAL A 56 20.13 10.73 -8.07
CA VAL A 56 19.79 9.33 -8.35
C VAL A 56 19.40 9.17 -9.82
N ASP A 57 19.63 7.96 -10.37
CA ASP A 57 19.43 7.68 -11.79
C ASP A 57 17.99 7.19 -12.08
N ALA A 58 17.39 6.47 -11.14
CA ALA A 58 16.01 6.03 -11.19
C ALA A 58 15.44 5.91 -9.77
N ALA A 59 14.13 5.77 -9.65
CA ALA A 59 13.45 5.62 -8.36
C ALA A 59 12.23 4.70 -8.44
N LEU A 60 11.99 3.96 -7.36
CA LEU A 60 10.77 3.19 -7.11
C LEU A 60 9.85 4.03 -6.22
N LEU A 61 8.85 4.66 -6.83
CA LEU A 61 7.98 5.65 -6.20
C LEU A 61 6.53 5.22 -6.19
N ARG A 62 5.75 5.84 -5.30
CA ARG A 62 4.29 5.73 -5.33
C ARG A 62 3.70 6.78 -6.25
N LEU A 63 2.71 6.35 -7.06
CA LEU A 63 1.95 7.24 -7.92
C LEU A 63 0.90 8.00 -7.10
N PRO A 64 0.54 9.24 -7.53
CA PRO A 64 0.93 9.89 -8.77
C PRO A 64 2.33 10.53 -8.72
N VAL A 65 2.94 10.71 -9.89
CA VAL A 65 4.17 11.48 -10.09
C VAL A 65 3.98 12.48 -11.23
N ASP A 66 4.83 13.49 -11.31
CA ASP A 66 4.81 14.46 -12.40
C ASP A 66 5.26 13.81 -13.73
N THR A 67 4.30 13.46 -14.57
CA THR A 67 4.55 12.80 -15.87
C THR A 67 5.02 13.76 -16.96
N GLU A 68 5.06 15.07 -16.73
CA GLU A 68 5.66 16.01 -17.69
C GLU A 68 7.18 15.89 -17.71
N VAL A 69 7.78 15.52 -16.57
CA VAL A 69 9.23 15.42 -16.39
C VAL A 69 9.72 13.99 -16.21
N LEU A 70 8.90 13.14 -15.55
CA LEU A 70 9.27 11.77 -15.24
C LEU A 70 8.56 10.78 -16.17
N SER A 71 9.32 9.86 -16.72
CA SER A 71 8.78 8.60 -17.25
C SER A 71 8.47 7.67 -16.09
N ALA A 72 7.32 6.97 -16.16
CA ALA A 72 6.88 6.06 -15.11
C ALA A 72 6.34 4.75 -15.70
N ILE A 73 6.77 3.62 -15.15
CA ILE A 73 6.26 2.29 -15.46
C ILE A 73 5.59 1.73 -14.21
N PRO A 74 4.26 1.61 -14.17
CA PRO A 74 3.57 0.96 -13.06
C PRO A 74 4.02 -0.49 -12.91
N LEU A 75 4.34 -0.90 -11.68
CA LEU A 75 4.84 -2.24 -11.36
C LEU A 75 3.79 -3.09 -10.67
N TYR A 76 3.19 -2.56 -9.60
CA TYR A 76 2.16 -3.24 -8.82
C TYR A 76 1.33 -2.23 -8.01
N ALA A 77 0.19 -2.69 -7.51
CA ALA A 77 -0.63 -1.97 -6.53
C ALA A 77 -0.56 -2.68 -5.18
N GLU A 78 -0.52 -1.90 -4.10
CA GLU A 78 -0.51 -2.38 -2.73
C GLU A 78 -1.92 -2.31 -2.15
N THR A 79 -2.32 -3.37 -1.46
CA THR A 79 -3.56 -3.38 -0.68
C THR A 79 -3.44 -2.41 0.47
N SER A 80 -4.46 -1.59 0.69
CA SER A 80 -4.58 -0.75 1.87
C SER A 80 -5.11 -1.55 3.04
N VAL A 81 -4.52 -1.34 4.21
CA VAL A 81 -4.86 -2.05 5.45
C VAL A 81 -5.07 -1.05 6.58
N VAL A 82 -6.00 -1.34 7.48
CA VAL A 82 -6.12 -0.63 8.76
C VAL A 82 -5.26 -1.33 9.80
N VAL A 83 -4.40 -0.56 10.47
CA VAL A 83 -3.58 -1.03 11.60
C VAL A 83 -4.36 -0.78 12.89
N VAL A 84 -4.45 -1.81 13.72
CA VAL A 84 -5.24 -1.82 14.96
C VAL A 84 -4.49 -2.55 16.07
N PRO A 85 -4.77 -2.28 17.36
CA PRO A 85 -4.36 -3.13 18.46
C PRO A 85 -4.85 -4.58 18.29
N VAL A 86 -4.10 -5.58 18.75
CA VAL A 86 -4.48 -7.01 18.60
C VAL A 86 -5.80 -7.35 19.30
N GLU A 87 -6.17 -6.62 20.36
CA GLU A 87 -7.42 -6.79 21.11
C GLU A 87 -8.60 -5.98 20.52
N HIS A 88 -8.35 -5.16 19.48
CA HIS A 88 -9.40 -4.32 18.87
C HIS A 88 -10.45 -5.18 18.16
N PRO A 89 -11.76 -4.84 18.24
CA PRO A 89 -12.82 -5.61 17.57
C PRO A 89 -12.59 -5.87 16.08
N ILE A 90 -11.99 -4.92 15.35
CA ILE A 90 -11.64 -5.04 13.94
C ILE A 90 -10.65 -6.20 13.70
N ALA A 91 -9.81 -6.54 14.66
CA ALA A 91 -8.86 -7.65 14.55
C ALA A 91 -9.55 -9.03 14.38
N ALA A 92 -10.83 -9.15 14.73
CA ALA A 92 -11.60 -10.38 14.58
C ALA A 92 -12.15 -10.59 13.15
N PHE A 93 -12.11 -9.59 12.28
CA PHE A 93 -12.60 -9.68 10.90
C PHE A 93 -11.50 -10.12 9.95
N GLU A 94 -11.85 -10.69 8.80
CA GLU A 94 -10.90 -11.00 7.72
C GLU A 94 -10.54 -9.74 6.91
N SER A 95 -11.53 -8.87 6.65
CA SER A 95 -11.38 -7.55 6.02
C SER A 95 -12.50 -6.63 6.52
N VAL A 96 -12.33 -5.33 6.27
CA VAL A 96 -13.31 -4.27 6.58
C VAL A 96 -13.47 -3.34 5.39
N THR A 97 -14.49 -2.48 5.43
CA THR A 97 -14.70 -1.38 4.47
C THR A 97 -14.42 -0.04 5.13
N VAL A 98 -14.28 1.02 4.34
CA VAL A 98 -14.17 2.40 4.84
C VAL A 98 -15.37 2.76 5.73
N ALA A 99 -16.57 2.27 5.38
CA ALA A 99 -17.78 2.50 6.17
C ALA A 99 -17.75 1.81 7.55
N ASP A 100 -17.04 0.70 7.69
CA ASP A 100 -16.86 0.02 8.98
C ASP A 100 -15.95 0.80 9.95
N LEU A 101 -15.22 1.80 9.44
CA LEU A 101 -14.34 2.69 10.21
C LEU A 101 -15.03 4.01 10.59
N ALA A 102 -16.31 4.22 10.23
CA ALA A 102 -16.98 5.52 10.37
C ALA A 102 -17.04 6.03 11.82
N ASP A 103 -17.22 5.12 12.77
CA ASP A 103 -17.33 5.44 14.20
C ASP A 103 -15.97 5.32 14.94
N GLU A 104 -14.87 5.08 14.21
CA GLU A 104 -13.52 4.94 14.77
C GLU A 104 -12.73 6.23 14.60
N VAL A 105 -11.84 6.53 15.55
CA VAL A 105 -10.87 7.62 15.39
C VAL A 105 -9.78 7.15 14.44
N VAL A 106 -9.70 7.76 13.24
CA VAL A 106 -8.69 7.42 12.24
C VAL A 106 -7.66 8.55 12.13
N LEU A 107 -6.39 8.17 12.30
CA LEU A 107 -5.24 9.07 12.22
C LEU A 107 -4.85 9.26 10.75
N HIS A 108 -4.59 10.51 10.36
CA HIS A 108 -4.18 10.88 9.00
C HIS A 108 -2.79 11.55 9.05
N PRO A 109 -1.69 10.77 8.92
CA PRO A 109 -0.34 11.34 8.98
C PRO A 109 -0.10 12.34 7.85
N LEU A 110 0.89 13.25 8.03
CA LEU A 110 1.20 14.26 7.01
C LEU A 110 1.90 13.65 5.78
N ASP A 111 2.57 12.51 5.96
CA ASP A 111 3.21 11.72 4.89
C ASP A 111 2.32 10.59 4.35
N ASP A 112 0.98 10.72 4.50
CA ASP A 112 0.02 9.75 3.93
C ASP A 112 0.22 9.65 2.41
N VAL A 113 0.32 8.41 1.95
CA VAL A 113 0.55 8.07 0.54
C VAL A 113 -0.69 7.51 -0.15
N LEU A 114 -1.83 7.49 0.53
CA LEU A 114 -3.11 7.09 -0.05
C LEU A 114 -3.84 8.31 -0.60
N ASP A 115 -4.22 8.23 -1.87
CA ASP A 115 -5.00 9.28 -2.51
C ASP A 115 -6.50 9.07 -2.24
N TRP A 116 -6.99 9.69 -1.18
CA TRP A 116 -8.40 9.65 -0.80
C TRP A 116 -9.30 10.50 -1.72
N SER A 117 -8.71 11.33 -2.60
CA SER A 117 -9.45 12.19 -3.54
C SER A 117 -9.90 11.47 -4.82
N THR A 118 -9.43 10.24 -5.06
CA THR A 118 -9.59 9.53 -6.35
C THR A 118 -10.96 8.91 -6.60
N ARG A 119 -11.97 9.15 -5.78
CA ARG A 119 -13.34 8.76 -6.11
C ARG A 119 -13.97 9.84 -7.02
N PRO A 120 -14.09 9.61 -8.34
CA PRO A 120 -14.65 10.62 -9.25
C PRO A 120 -16.08 10.97 -8.84
N GLY A 121 -16.30 12.27 -8.53
CA GLY A 121 -17.63 12.82 -8.22
C GLY A 121 -18.04 12.79 -6.76
N GLU A 122 -17.23 12.23 -5.87
CA GLU A 122 -17.45 12.30 -4.42
C GLU A 122 -16.51 13.32 -3.77
N ALA A 123 -17.02 14.04 -2.74
CA ALA A 123 -16.14 14.83 -1.89
C ALA A 123 -15.12 13.93 -1.23
N THR A 124 -13.87 14.40 -1.05
CA THR A 124 -12.84 13.67 -0.33
C THR A 124 -13.34 13.30 1.07
N VAL A 125 -13.77 12.07 1.24
CA VAL A 125 -14.22 11.56 2.54
C VAL A 125 -13.06 10.74 3.11
N LEU A 126 -12.39 11.30 4.09
CA LEU A 126 -11.42 10.56 4.90
C LEU A 126 -12.17 9.56 5.77
N PRO A 127 -11.62 8.33 5.98
CA PRO A 127 -12.25 7.36 6.85
C PRO A 127 -12.29 7.82 8.30
N GLY A 128 -13.34 7.46 9.00
CA GLY A 128 -13.48 7.62 10.44
C GLY A 128 -13.65 9.04 10.96
N GLU A 129 -13.70 9.17 12.28
CA GLU A 129 -13.68 10.45 12.97
C GLU A 129 -12.26 11.03 13.01
N ARG A 130 -12.15 12.35 12.93
CA ARG A 130 -10.84 13.00 13.09
C ARG A 130 -10.41 12.98 14.54
N SER A 131 -9.15 12.61 14.78
CA SER A 131 -8.53 12.81 16.09
C SER A 131 -8.61 14.28 16.51
N ALA A 132 -8.86 14.52 17.80
CA ALA A 132 -8.72 15.84 18.42
C ALA A 132 -7.24 16.28 18.54
N LEU A 133 -6.29 15.36 18.35
CA LEU A 133 -4.86 15.65 18.33
C LEU A 133 -4.42 16.20 16.98
N ASP A 134 -3.29 16.90 16.99
CA ASP A 134 -2.62 17.29 15.76
C ASP A 134 -2.30 16.05 14.91
N ARG A 135 -2.29 16.24 13.59
CA ARG A 135 -1.95 15.16 12.65
C ARG A 135 -0.53 14.66 12.94
N PRO A 136 -0.32 13.33 13.03
CA PRO A 136 1.02 12.75 13.15
C PRO A 136 1.92 13.21 12.00
N ALA A 137 3.19 13.48 12.27
CA ALA A 137 4.11 13.92 11.22
C ALA A 137 4.38 12.79 10.20
N THR A 138 4.44 11.55 10.69
CA THR A 138 4.77 10.38 9.86
C THR A 138 3.83 9.20 10.14
N VAL A 139 3.80 8.24 9.21
CA VAL A 139 3.15 6.93 9.41
C VAL A 139 3.74 6.22 10.64
N ALA A 140 5.04 6.34 10.90
CA ALA A 140 5.67 5.75 12.08
C ALA A 140 5.09 6.31 13.37
N ASP A 141 4.89 7.64 13.45
CA ASP A 141 4.26 8.30 14.60
C ASP A 141 2.80 7.87 14.74
N ALA A 142 2.07 7.79 13.63
CA ALA A 142 0.69 7.31 13.64
C ALA A 142 0.61 5.87 14.20
N VAL A 143 1.48 4.96 13.76
CA VAL A 143 1.53 3.58 14.26
C VAL A 143 1.88 3.54 15.77
N ALA A 144 2.74 4.44 16.27
CA ALA A 144 3.03 4.56 17.68
C ALA A 144 1.79 5.01 18.50
N LEU A 145 0.99 5.93 17.94
CA LEU A 145 -0.28 6.36 18.55
C LEU A 145 -1.33 5.24 18.54
N VAL A 146 -1.41 4.43 17.47
CA VAL A 146 -2.26 3.23 17.43
C VAL A 146 -1.88 2.26 18.55
N ALA A 147 -0.60 2.04 18.78
CA ALA A 147 -0.12 1.19 19.88
C ALA A 147 -0.44 1.76 21.28
N SER A 148 -0.72 3.05 21.36
CA SER A 148 -1.18 3.73 22.58
C SER A 148 -2.71 3.85 22.64
N GLU A 149 -3.43 3.15 21.76
CA GLU A 149 -4.90 3.12 21.70
C GLU A 149 -5.55 4.49 21.46
N VAL A 150 -4.82 5.43 20.82
CA VAL A 150 -5.32 6.79 20.50
C VAL A 150 -6.26 6.77 19.30
N GLY A 151 -6.09 5.79 18.38
CA GLY A 151 -6.90 5.65 17.18
C GLY A 151 -6.35 4.57 16.27
N LEU A 152 -6.80 4.55 15.04
CA LEU A 152 -6.40 3.60 14.00
C LEU A 152 -5.69 4.36 12.87
N VAL A 153 -4.97 3.65 11.98
CA VAL A 153 -4.39 4.27 10.78
C VAL A 153 -4.57 3.35 9.57
N VAL A 154 -4.95 3.92 8.42
CA VAL A 154 -5.04 3.18 7.15
C VAL A 154 -3.80 3.49 6.33
N VAL A 155 -3.07 2.45 5.92
CA VAL A 155 -1.79 2.58 5.20
C VAL A 155 -1.65 1.45 4.17
N PRO A 156 -0.75 1.58 3.17
CA PRO A 156 -0.34 0.44 2.35
C PRO A 156 0.24 -0.69 3.20
N GLN A 157 -0.06 -1.94 2.86
CA GLN A 157 0.35 -3.11 3.63
C GLN A 157 1.87 -3.19 3.86
N SER A 158 2.67 -2.69 2.93
CA SER A 158 4.12 -2.65 3.07
C SER A 158 4.57 -1.73 4.21
N LEU A 159 3.89 -0.60 4.43
CA LEU A 159 4.16 0.30 5.55
C LEU A 159 3.72 -0.31 6.88
N ALA A 160 2.57 -0.99 6.92
CA ALA A 160 2.16 -1.74 8.11
C ALA A 160 3.19 -2.82 8.50
N ARG A 161 3.81 -3.48 7.51
CA ARG A 161 4.89 -4.46 7.72
C ARG A 161 6.21 -3.81 8.14
N LEU A 162 6.54 -2.65 7.56
CA LEU A 162 7.75 -1.89 7.90
C LEU A 162 7.73 -1.45 9.37
N HIS A 163 6.57 -1.01 9.84
CA HIS A 163 6.35 -0.54 11.22
C HIS A 163 5.70 -1.61 12.12
N HIS A 164 5.94 -2.90 11.81
CA HIS A 164 5.37 -4.01 12.56
C HIS A 164 5.71 -3.94 14.05
N ARG A 165 4.67 -4.18 14.90
CA ARG A 165 4.78 -4.30 16.36
C ARG A 165 4.01 -5.54 16.82
N LYS A 166 4.43 -6.13 17.94
CA LYS A 166 3.79 -7.34 18.49
C LYS A 166 2.40 -7.10 19.06
N ASP A 167 2.15 -5.88 19.52
CA ASP A 167 0.90 -5.39 20.10
C ASP A 167 -0.11 -4.93 19.03
N LEU A 168 0.29 -4.89 17.77
CA LEU A 168 -0.53 -4.47 16.65
C LEU A 168 -0.76 -5.59 15.63
N THR A 169 -1.88 -5.50 14.94
CA THR A 169 -2.21 -6.30 13.75
C THR A 169 -2.81 -5.41 12.69
N TYR A 170 -3.09 -5.95 11.51
CA TYR A 170 -3.76 -5.19 10.45
C TYR A 170 -4.80 -6.04 9.71
N ARG A 171 -5.79 -5.36 9.09
CA ARG A 171 -6.82 -5.98 8.24
C ARG A 171 -6.94 -5.22 6.93
N PRO A 172 -7.17 -5.91 5.80
CA PRO A 172 -7.46 -5.26 4.53
C PRO A 172 -8.68 -4.35 4.64
N VAL A 173 -8.62 -3.20 3.94
CA VAL A 173 -9.77 -2.30 3.75
C VAL A 173 -10.17 -2.41 2.28
N ASP A 174 -11.26 -3.12 1.98
CA ASP A 174 -11.58 -3.61 0.64
C ASP A 174 -11.86 -2.48 -0.37
N ASP A 175 -12.41 -1.36 0.08
CA ASP A 175 -12.81 -0.21 -0.75
C ASP A 175 -11.93 1.05 -0.54
N ALA A 176 -10.82 0.93 0.20
CA ALA A 176 -9.85 2.01 0.33
C ALA A 176 -9.02 2.21 -0.96
N PRO A 177 -8.52 3.44 -1.21
CA PRO A 177 -7.57 3.68 -2.31
C PRO A 177 -6.36 2.77 -2.22
N GLN A 178 -5.90 2.26 -3.36
CA GLN A 178 -4.69 1.44 -3.44
C GLN A 178 -3.47 2.31 -3.74
N SER A 179 -2.35 2.06 -3.07
CA SER A 179 -1.08 2.67 -3.40
C SER A 179 -0.41 1.93 -4.55
N ARG A 180 -0.12 2.63 -5.65
CA ARG A 180 0.50 2.05 -6.86
C ARG A 180 1.97 2.40 -6.89
N VAL A 181 2.84 1.41 -7.01
CA VAL A 181 4.30 1.59 -7.12
C VAL A 181 4.71 1.54 -8.58
N ALA A 182 5.60 2.47 -8.98
CA ALA A 182 6.15 2.58 -10.31
C ALA A 182 7.68 2.71 -10.27
N LEU A 183 8.34 2.27 -11.34
CA LEU A 183 9.72 2.66 -11.66
C LEU A 183 9.65 4.00 -12.40
N CYS A 184 10.37 5.00 -11.88
CA CYS A 184 10.39 6.36 -12.41
C CYS A 184 11.85 6.78 -12.73
N TRP A 185 12.01 7.59 -13.77
CA TRP A 185 13.28 8.21 -14.17
C TRP A 185 13.01 9.48 -14.96
N LEU A 186 14.00 10.34 -15.14
CA LEU A 186 13.86 11.52 -15.99
C LEU A 186 13.61 11.13 -17.44
N ALA A 187 12.59 11.68 -18.08
CA ALA A 187 12.16 11.32 -19.43
C ALA A 187 13.26 11.57 -20.48
N ASP A 188 14.10 12.58 -20.25
CA ASP A 188 15.23 12.97 -21.10
C ASP A 188 16.55 12.20 -20.79
N ARG A 189 16.57 11.36 -19.76
CA ARG A 189 17.75 10.59 -19.31
C ARG A 189 17.48 9.07 -19.31
N THR A 190 17.02 8.54 -20.43
CA THR A 190 16.91 7.10 -20.61
C THR A 190 18.25 6.55 -21.07
N THR A 191 19.12 6.19 -20.12
CA THR A 191 20.44 5.59 -20.38
C THR A 191 20.32 4.08 -20.63
N ASP A 192 21.41 3.44 -21.11
CA ASP A 192 21.46 1.98 -21.30
C ASP A 192 21.17 1.22 -19.98
N GLU A 193 21.66 1.75 -18.84
CA GLU A 193 21.42 1.17 -17.51
C GLU A 193 19.94 1.29 -17.10
N VAL A 194 19.29 2.43 -17.41
CA VAL A 194 17.86 2.61 -17.18
C VAL A 194 17.07 1.61 -18.05
N GLU A 195 17.44 1.43 -19.31
CA GLU A 195 16.77 0.43 -20.18
C GLU A 195 16.96 -1.00 -19.66
N GLU A 196 18.15 -1.33 -19.16
CA GLU A 196 18.39 -2.64 -18.56
C GLU A 196 17.56 -2.84 -17.29
N LEU A 197 17.45 -1.82 -16.43
CA LEU A 197 16.57 -1.86 -15.25
C LEU A 197 15.10 -2.05 -15.65
N ILE A 198 14.63 -1.36 -16.69
CA ILE A 198 13.29 -1.56 -17.27
C ILE A 198 13.12 -3.03 -17.72
N GLY A 199 14.13 -3.59 -18.36
CA GLY A 199 14.14 -5.01 -18.74
C GLY A 199 14.02 -5.95 -17.52
N ILE A 200 14.75 -5.64 -16.46
CA ILE A 200 14.75 -6.41 -15.22
C ILE A 200 13.39 -6.37 -14.52
N VAL A 201 12.80 -5.20 -14.34
CA VAL A 201 11.50 -5.06 -13.65
C VAL A 201 10.36 -5.68 -14.43
N ARG A 202 10.43 -5.69 -15.77
CA ARG A 202 9.49 -6.35 -16.69
C ARG A 202 9.72 -7.85 -16.84
N GLY A 203 10.75 -8.41 -16.18
CA GLY A 203 11.06 -9.83 -16.23
C GLY A 203 11.56 -10.32 -17.60
N ARG A 204 12.15 -9.43 -18.43
CA ARG A 204 12.77 -9.86 -19.69
C ARG A 204 13.96 -10.77 -19.40
N THR A 205 14.09 -11.88 -20.13
CA THR A 205 15.28 -12.74 -20.07
C THR A 205 16.41 -12.15 -20.91
N VAL A 206 17.68 -12.48 -20.58
CA VAL A 206 18.87 -12.03 -21.28
C VAL A 206 18.83 -12.30 -22.80
N ASN A 207 18.10 -13.35 -23.22
CA ASN A 207 17.96 -13.76 -24.62
C ASN A 207 16.81 -13.04 -25.36
N SER A 208 16.10 -12.09 -24.77
CA SER A 208 15.06 -11.31 -25.42
C SER A 208 15.65 -10.11 -26.16
N SER A 209 16.46 -10.37 -27.19
CA SER A 209 17.16 -9.37 -28.02
C SER A 209 16.24 -8.69 -29.05
N ARG A 210 15.00 -8.34 -28.72
CA ARG A 210 14.15 -7.49 -29.55
C ARG A 210 14.29 -6.04 -29.12
N GLY A 211 15.41 -5.40 -29.50
CA GLY A 211 15.59 -3.99 -29.20
C GLY A 211 16.92 -3.37 -29.62
N ARG A 212 17.83 -4.13 -30.20
CA ARG A 212 19.02 -3.55 -30.86
C ARG A 212 18.90 -3.76 -32.36
N GLY A 213 18.43 -2.73 -33.06
CA GLY A 213 18.58 -2.67 -34.51
C GLY A 213 17.30 -2.31 -35.25
N ALA A 214 17.45 -1.22 -36.01
CA ALA A 214 16.71 -0.83 -37.20
C ALA A 214 15.41 -0.04 -37.00
N SER A 215 15.58 1.26 -36.92
CA SER A 215 14.71 2.20 -37.62
C SER A 215 14.76 1.89 -39.13
N THR A 216 13.75 1.22 -39.63
CA THR A 216 13.34 1.31 -41.06
C THR A 216 11.83 1.29 -41.09
N HIS A 217 11.31 2.44 -41.38
CA HIS A 217 9.93 2.71 -41.64
C HIS A 217 9.55 1.98 -42.96
N GLU A 218 8.58 1.07 -42.86
CA GLU A 218 7.78 0.63 -44.00
C GLU A 218 6.32 0.47 -43.53
N PRO A 219 5.36 1.10 -44.18
CA PRO A 219 3.96 1.09 -43.76
C PRO A 219 3.32 -0.25 -44.15
N ALA A 220 2.90 -1.02 -43.17
CA ALA A 220 2.14 -2.24 -43.36
C ALA A 220 0.64 -1.95 -43.38
N GLU A 221 0.01 -2.49 -44.41
CA GLU A 221 -1.42 -2.53 -44.76
C GLU A 221 -2.29 -3.13 -43.63
N PRO A 222 -3.54 -2.68 -43.41
CA PRO A 222 -4.39 -3.14 -42.32
C PRO A 222 -4.96 -4.54 -42.59
N PRO A 223 -4.96 -5.45 -41.61
CA PRO A 223 -5.63 -6.75 -41.77
C PRO A 223 -7.13 -6.65 -41.56
N ALA A 224 -7.86 -7.45 -42.38
CA ALA A 224 -9.32 -7.59 -42.47
C ALA A 224 -9.96 -8.11 -41.16
N PRO A 225 -11.26 -7.87 -40.92
CA PRO A 225 -11.93 -8.16 -39.65
C PRO A 225 -12.19 -9.64 -39.45
N VAL A 226 -11.74 -10.15 -38.29
CA VAL A 226 -12.09 -11.52 -37.85
C VAL A 226 -13.36 -11.47 -36.99
N ARG A 227 -14.29 -12.32 -37.37
CA ARG A 227 -15.61 -12.50 -36.73
C ARG A 227 -15.48 -12.87 -35.26
N SER A 228 -16.22 -12.16 -34.43
CA SER A 228 -16.43 -12.46 -33.02
C SER A 228 -17.21 -13.76 -32.82
N MET A 229 -16.66 -14.70 -32.08
CA MET A 229 -17.43 -15.78 -31.46
C MET A 229 -17.61 -15.47 -29.98
N THR A 230 -18.83 -15.27 -29.59
CA THR A 230 -19.34 -15.05 -28.24
C THR A 230 -19.17 -16.31 -27.38
N THR A 231 -18.38 -16.21 -26.30
CA THR A 231 -18.49 -17.09 -25.13
C THR A 231 -18.29 -16.27 -23.87
N GLY A 232 -19.36 -15.75 -23.34
CA GLY A 232 -19.36 -14.99 -22.09
C GLY A 232 -20.66 -15.22 -21.32
N ALA A 233 -20.73 -16.28 -20.51
CA ALA A 233 -21.85 -16.47 -19.59
C ALA A 233 -21.51 -17.26 -18.30
N ALA A 234 -20.22 -17.56 -18.02
CA ALA A 234 -19.86 -18.37 -16.85
C ALA A 234 -19.16 -17.60 -15.70
N SER A 235 -18.76 -16.34 -15.93
CA SER A 235 -17.94 -15.59 -14.96
C SER A 235 -18.72 -14.74 -13.94
N SER A 236 -19.98 -14.42 -14.20
CA SER A 236 -20.78 -13.55 -13.32
C SER A 236 -21.39 -14.29 -12.11
N ARG A 237 -21.79 -15.55 -12.28
CA ARG A 237 -22.39 -16.32 -11.19
C ARG A 237 -21.43 -16.66 -10.04
N ALA A 238 -20.17 -16.89 -10.33
CA ALA A 238 -19.17 -17.23 -9.28
C ALA A 238 -18.77 -16.01 -8.40
N ARG A 239 -18.95 -14.79 -8.89
CA ARG A 239 -18.67 -13.57 -8.10
C ARG A 239 -19.81 -13.22 -7.15
N ASP A 240 -21.05 -13.46 -7.53
CA ASP A 240 -22.21 -13.20 -6.69
C ASP A 240 -22.31 -14.20 -5.51
N GLU A 241 -21.98 -15.48 -5.71
CA GLU A 241 -21.99 -16.46 -4.60
C GLU A 241 -20.89 -16.19 -3.55
N THR A 242 -19.76 -15.63 -3.93
CA THR A 242 -18.70 -15.27 -2.96
C THR A 242 -19.05 -14.01 -2.18
N ALA A 243 -19.72 -13.03 -2.78
CA ALA A 243 -20.20 -11.83 -2.10
C ALA A 243 -21.28 -12.15 -1.07
N ASP A 244 -22.24 -13.02 -1.41
CA ASP A 244 -23.31 -13.45 -0.51
C ASP A 244 -22.79 -14.27 0.69
N ARG A 245 -21.79 -15.13 0.50
CA ARG A 245 -21.16 -15.88 1.60
C ARG A 245 -20.40 -14.96 2.57
N ARG A 246 -19.72 -13.92 2.04
CA ARG A 246 -19.01 -12.90 2.86
C ARG A 246 -20.00 -12.08 3.69
N ALA A 247 -21.10 -11.61 3.08
CA ALA A 247 -22.13 -10.84 3.78
C ALA A 247 -22.80 -11.65 4.91
N ALA A 248 -23.03 -12.96 4.70
CA ALA A 248 -23.60 -13.83 5.72
C ALA A 248 -22.64 -14.07 6.90
N GLN A 249 -21.34 -14.17 6.63
CA GLN A 249 -20.31 -14.35 7.67
C GLN A 249 -20.14 -13.09 8.52
N GLN A 250 -20.13 -11.91 7.91
CA GLN A 250 -20.07 -10.63 8.62
C GLN A 250 -21.28 -10.40 9.54
N ARG A 251 -22.50 -10.72 9.08
CA ARG A 251 -23.70 -10.62 9.91
C ARG A 251 -23.63 -11.54 11.14
N LYS A 252 -23.04 -12.73 10.98
CA LYS A 252 -22.88 -13.69 12.09
C LYS A 252 -21.85 -13.23 13.12
N ALA A 253 -20.74 -12.62 12.67
CA ALA A 253 -19.73 -12.04 13.54
C ALA A 253 -20.25 -10.83 14.34
N ARG A 254 -21.01 -9.92 13.69
CA ARG A 254 -21.68 -8.78 14.35
C ARG A 254 -22.69 -9.24 15.42
N ALA A 255 -23.46 -10.26 15.15
CA ALA A 255 -24.42 -10.81 16.12
C ALA A 255 -23.71 -11.41 17.36
N THR A 256 -22.55 -12.04 17.16
CA THR A 256 -21.76 -12.63 18.26
C THR A 256 -21.09 -11.55 19.12
N ALA A 257 -20.60 -10.46 18.50
CA ALA A 257 -20.01 -9.32 19.20
C ALA A 257 -21.05 -8.57 20.04
N GLN A 258 -22.24 -8.29 19.49
CA GLN A 258 -23.33 -7.65 20.22
C GLN A 258 -23.86 -8.52 21.38
N GLY A 259 -23.88 -9.84 21.22
CA GLY A 259 -24.24 -10.76 22.28
C GLY A 259 -23.29 -10.76 23.48
N ARG A 260 -21.98 -10.56 23.23
CA ARG A 260 -20.97 -10.44 24.30
C ARG A 260 -21.06 -9.10 25.05
N ALA A 261 -21.32 -7.99 24.37
CA ALA A 261 -21.48 -6.68 24.99
C ALA A 261 -22.71 -6.63 25.92
N GLN A 262 -23.83 -7.25 25.55
CA GLN A 262 -25.03 -7.33 26.41
C GLN A 262 -24.89 -8.31 27.58
N GLY A 263 -24.01 -9.29 27.48
CA GLY A 263 -23.70 -10.23 28.56
C GLY A 263 -22.93 -9.58 29.71
N HIS A 264 -22.07 -8.63 29.45
CA HIS A 264 -21.23 -7.93 30.45
C HIS A 264 -22.05 -6.95 31.30
N THR A 265 -23.02 -6.25 30.73
CA THR A 265 -23.89 -5.31 31.45
C THR A 265 -24.89 -6.00 32.38
N ARG A 266 -25.30 -7.23 32.06
CA ARG A 266 -26.21 -8.01 32.96
C ARG A 266 -25.50 -8.63 34.16
N GLY A 267 -24.20 -8.85 34.10
CA GLY A 267 -23.39 -9.38 35.22
C GLY A 267 -23.12 -8.34 36.33
N GLN A 268 -22.98 -7.07 35.97
CA GLN A 268 -22.68 -5.99 36.94
C GLN A 268 -23.92 -5.56 37.75
N SER A 269 -25.13 -5.67 37.21
CA SER A 269 -26.35 -5.30 37.93
C SER A 269 -26.79 -6.32 39.00
N ARG A 270 -26.36 -7.58 38.93
CA ARG A 270 -26.61 -8.60 39.95
C ARG A 270 -25.65 -8.54 41.15
N GLY A 271 -24.47 -8.01 41.00
CA GLY A 271 -23.47 -7.86 42.09
C GLY A 271 -23.81 -6.75 43.10
N GLN A 272 -24.49 -5.70 42.68
CA GLN A 272 -24.82 -4.57 43.54
C GLN A 272 -26.07 -4.78 44.41
N ALA A 273 -26.97 -5.72 44.06
CA ALA A 273 -28.16 -6.01 44.83
C ALA A 273 -27.92 -6.88 46.08
N GLN A 274 -26.82 -7.66 46.14
CA GLN A 274 -26.49 -8.51 47.30
C GLN A 274 -25.69 -7.81 48.41
N ALA A 275 -25.11 -6.66 48.14
CA ALA A 275 -24.26 -5.92 49.15
C ALA A 275 -25.08 -4.99 50.07
N LYS A 276 -26.37 -4.73 49.82
CA LYS A 276 -27.24 -3.86 50.62
C LYS A 276 -28.09 -4.59 51.70
N GLY A 277 -28.01 -5.91 51.77
CA GLY A 277 -28.86 -6.70 52.67
C GLY A 277 -28.26 -7.16 53.99
N ARG A 278 -27.02 -6.82 54.34
CA ARG A 278 -26.33 -7.31 55.55
C ARG A 278 -25.80 -6.19 56.48
N GLY A 279 -26.66 -5.26 56.84
CA GLY A 279 -26.27 -4.17 57.72
C GLY A 279 -27.41 -3.64 58.60
N ARG A 280 -28.17 -4.53 59.28
CA ARG A 280 -29.03 -4.12 60.41
C ARG A 280 -29.43 -5.35 61.22
N ARG A 281 -28.58 -5.72 62.19
CA ARG A 281 -28.92 -6.32 63.50
C ARG A 281 -27.65 -6.44 64.33
N ALA A 282 -27.56 -5.61 65.33
CA ALA A 282 -27.21 -5.85 66.73
C ALA A 282 -26.64 -4.58 67.35
N ARG A 283 -27.48 -4.06 68.22
CA ARG A 283 -27.25 -3.19 69.40
C ARG A 283 -26.15 -2.16 69.33
#